data_8c2d562bdc0233416aeb5de929251106
#
_entry.id   8c2d562bdc0233416aeb5de929251106
#
_cell.length_a   1.000
_cell.length_b   1.000
_cell.length_c   1.000
_cell.angle_alpha   90.00
_cell.angle_beta   90.00
_cell.angle_gamma   90.00
#
_symmetry.space_group_name_H-M   'P 1'
#
loop_
_entity.id
_entity.type
_entity.pdbx_description
1 polymer ?
#
loop_
_entity_poly.entity_id
_entity_poly.type
_entity_poly.pdbx_seq_one_letter_code
_entity_poly.pdbx_strand_id
1 'polypeptide(L)'
;MASKITIKSVVIVNTNDLYVTFELAPGSDPVTATTIQWLITCDVGANGATDTGDFAGVGTNNPASDLTGTAQATINPGATYTVQLDPGTCVPTANDQHTLNVQSGTGGFTYEVLNYGGSITNGEVVI
;
A
#
# COMPACT_ATOMS: atom_id res chain seq x y z
N MET A 1 6.50 9.50 -19.67
CA MET A 1 5.18 9.23 -19.05
C MET A 1 5.36 9.08 -17.55
N ALA A 2 4.49 9.68 -16.75
CA ALA A 2 4.55 9.54 -15.31
C ALA A 2 4.25 8.09 -14.91
N SER A 3 5.02 7.55 -13.99
CA SER A 3 4.82 6.21 -13.47
C SER A 3 3.61 6.21 -12.54
N LYS A 4 2.68 5.30 -12.78
CA LYS A 4 1.48 5.18 -11.97
C LYS A 4 1.37 3.78 -11.39
N ILE A 5 1.16 3.70 -10.09
CA ILE A 5 0.93 2.44 -9.40
C ILE A 5 -0.53 2.04 -9.56
N THR A 6 -0.78 0.80 -9.98
CA THR A 6 -2.10 0.20 -10.01
C THR A 6 -2.20 -0.81 -8.88
N ILE A 7 -3.12 -0.59 -7.95
CA ILE A 7 -3.33 -1.50 -6.83
C ILE A 7 -4.27 -2.61 -7.27
N LYS A 8 -3.81 -3.86 -7.16
CA LYS A 8 -4.58 -5.04 -7.55
C LYS A 8 -5.40 -5.60 -6.40
N SER A 9 -4.83 -5.63 -5.20
CA SER A 9 -5.53 -6.07 -4.01
C SER A 9 -4.90 -5.50 -2.76
N VAL A 10 -5.69 -5.38 -1.70
CA VAL A 10 -5.22 -5.07 -0.36
C VAL A 10 -5.87 -6.06 0.59
N VAL A 11 -5.05 -6.75 1.37
CA VAL A 11 -5.47 -7.84 2.25
C VAL A 11 -4.94 -7.57 3.66
N ILE A 12 -5.74 -7.86 4.68
CA ILE A 12 -5.31 -7.74 6.08
C ILE A 12 -4.36 -8.89 6.42
N VAL A 13 -3.20 -8.55 7.00
CA VAL A 13 -2.21 -9.51 7.47
C VAL A 13 -1.93 -9.25 8.95
N ASN A 14 -1.94 -10.32 9.76
CA ASN A 14 -1.67 -10.25 11.21
C ASN A 14 -2.59 -9.26 11.94
N THR A 15 -3.76 -9.00 11.41
CA THR A 15 -4.77 -8.07 11.93
C THR A 15 -4.32 -6.61 12.06
N ASN A 16 -3.04 -6.31 11.85
CA ASN A 16 -2.47 -4.96 12.02
C ASN A 16 -1.91 -4.38 10.74
N ASP A 17 -1.56 -5.21 9.76
CA ASP A 17 -0.85 -4.79 8.57
C ASP A 17 -1.71 -4.96 7.32
N LEU A 18 -1.31 -4.28 6.26
CA LEU A 18 -1.94 -4.36 4.94
C LEU A 18 -0.95 -4.92 3.94
N TYR A 19 -1.34 -6.01 3.29
CA TYR A 19 -0.55 -6.64 2.24
C TYR A 19 -1.10 -6.17 0.89
N VAL A 20 -0.31 -5.37 0.19
CA VAL A 20 -0.73 -4.72 -1.06
C VAL A 20 -0.07 -5.42 -2.23
N THR A 21 -0.88 -5.85 -3.21
CA THR A 21 -0.41 -6.36 -4.49
C THR A 21 -0.59 -5.25 -5.52
N PHE A 22 0.47 -4.93 -6.25
CA PHE A 22 0.45 -3.80 -7.17
C PHE A 22 1.28 -4.06 -8.41
N GLU A 23 1.02 -3.24 -9.42
CA GLU A 23 1.78 -3.20 -10.67
C GLU A 23 2.04 -1.76 -11.04
N LEU A 24 3.11 -1.54 -11.79
CA LEU A 24 3.33 -0.26 -12.45
C LEU A 24 2.55 -0.26 -13.77
N ALA A 25 1.83 0.81 -14.06
CA ALA A 25 0.99 0.89 -15.27
C ALA A 25 1.83 0.63 -16.53
N PRO A 26 1.26 -0.07 -17.53
CA PRO A 26 1.97 -0.31 -18.79
C PRO A 26 2.41 0.99 -19.45
N GLY A 27 3.62 1.01 -20.00
CA GLY A 27 4.18 2.20 -20.63
C GLY A 27 4.81 3.18 -19.66
N SER A 28 4.77 2.92 -18.35
CA SER A 28 5.45 3.73 -17.36
C SER A 28 6.94 3.48 -17.39
N ASP A 29 7.73 4.49 -17.01
CA ASP A 29 9.16 4.30 -16.78
C ASP A 29 9.37 3.54 -15.46
N PRO A 30 10.44 2.73 -15.34
CA PRO A 30 10.79 2.11 -14.07
C PRO A 30 10.93 3.15 -12.96
N VAL A 31 10.58 2.78 -11.73
CA VAL A 31 10.66 3.68 -10.59
C VAL A 31 11.36 2.97 -9.43
N THR A 32 12.13 3.72 -8.64
CA THR A 32 12.82 3.20 -7.47
C THR A 32 11.84 3.06 -6.31
N ALA A 33 11.85 1.92 -5.63
CA ALA A 33 10.92 1.66 -4.53
C ALA A 33 11.01 2.69 -3.40
N THR A 34 12.19 3.25 -3.13
CA THR A 34 12.37 4.31 -2.12
C THR A 34 11.60 5.59 -2.46
N THR A 35 11.25 5.81 -3.72
CA THR A 35 10.52 7.01 -4.15
C THR A 35 9.01 6.80 -4.22
N ILE A 36 8.54 5.59 -4.00
CA ILE A 36 7.09 5.32 -3.92
C ILE A 36 6.66 5.55 -2.49
N GLN A 37 5.80 6.55 -2.29
CA GLN A 37 5.32 6.95 -0.96
C GLN A 37 3.88 6.49 -0.79
N TRP A 38 3.55 5.99 0.40
CA TRP A 38 2.17 5.67 0.73
C TRP A 38 1.70 6.51 1.92
N LEU A 39 0.40 6.77 1.95
CA LEU A 39 -0.26 7.53 3.01
C LEU A 39 -1.61 6.88 3.30
N ILE A 40 -1.85 6.53 4.56
CA ILE A 40 -3.16 6.06 5.02
C ILE A 40 -3.75 7.15 5.91
N THR A 41 -4.98 7.54 5.60
CA THR A 41 -5.73 8.52 6.40
C THR A 41 -6.90 7.81 7.08
N CYS A 42 -7.08 8.06 8.35
CA CYS A 42 -8.17 7.50 9.14
C CYS A 42 -8.65 8.52 10.17
N ASP A 43 -9.80 8.26 10.78
CA ASP A 43 -10.31 9.04 11.90
C ASP A 43 -10.02 8.30 13.19
N VAL A 44 -9.31 8.96 14.11
CA VAL A 44 -9.08 8.45 15.45
C VAL A 44 -9.79 9.39 16.42
N GLY A 45 -10.95 8.97 16.89
CA GLY A 45 -11.82 9.85 17.67
C GLY A 45 -12.35 10.99 16.80
N ALA A 46 -12.25 12.21 17.26
CA ALA A 46 -12.71 13.41 16.54
C ALA A 46 -11.62 14.03 15.68
N ASN A 47 -10.40 13.50 15.70
CA ASN A 47 -9.23 14.05 14.98
C ASN A 47 -8.77 13.08 13.93
N GLY A 48 -8.58 13.55 12.70
CA GLY A 48 -7.99 12.73 11.66
C GLY A 48 -6.56 12.33 12.00
N ALA A 49 -6.14 11.17 11.53
CA ALA A 49 -4.78 10.67 11.69
C ALA A 49 -4.24 10.17 10.36
N THR A 50 -2.92 10.16 10.23
CA THR A 50 -2.25 9.66 9.03
C THR A 50 -1.05 8.82 9.42
N ASP A 51 -0.78 7.78 8.61
CA ASP A 51 0.46 7.03 8.62
C ASP A 51 1.06 7.10 7.23
N THR A 52 2.38 7.18 7.15
CA THR A 52 3.08 7.29 5.88
C THR A 52 4.37 6.48 5.89
N GLY A 53 4.86 6.16 4.72
CA GLY A 53 6.10 5.44 4.55
C GLY A 53 6.45 5.32 3.07
N ASP A 54 7.48 4.54 2.77
CA ASP A 54 7.86 4.25 1.39
C ASP A 54 7.72 2.74 1.12
N PHE A 55 8.00 2.31 -0.11
CA PHE A 55 7.91 0.91 -0.48
C PHE A 55 9.23 0.13 -0.29
N ALA A 56 10.26 0.77 0.27
CA ALA A 56 11.57 0.14 0.44
C ALA A 56 11.91 -0.23 1.89
N GLY A 57 11.10 0.18 2.87
CA GLY A 57 11.36 -0.18 4.26
C GLY A 57 10.77 0.72 5.31
N VAL A 58 10.60 2.02 5.02
CA VAL A 58 10.02 2.94 5.99
C VAL A 58 8.52 2.70 6.10
N GLY A 59 8.05 2.34 7.30
CA GLY A 59 6.63 2.05 7.50
C GLY A 59 6.17 0.75 6.85
N THR A 60 7.10 -0.17 6.55
CA THR A 60 6.74 -1.48 5.99
C THR A 60 7.40 -2.59 6.79
N ASN A 61 6.69 -3.71 6.94
CA ASN A 61 7.27 -4.93 7.52
C ASN A 61 7.99 -5.75 6.44
N ASN A 62 7.50 -5.68 5.21
CA ASN A 62 8.17 -6.28 4.07
C ASN A 62 8.22 -5.24 2.96
N PRO A 63 9.42 -4.90 2.45
CA PRO A 63 9.53 -3.95 1.34
C PRO A 63 8.95 -4.53 0.05
N ALA A 64 8.81 -3.69 -0.96
CA ALA A 64 8.33 -4.13 -2.27
C ALA A 64 9.15 -5.31 -2.76
N SER A 65 8.46 -6.40 -3.10
CA SER A 65 9.07 -7.68 -3.45
C SER A 65 8.37 -8.26 -4.67
N ASP A 66 9.10 -9.11 -5.43
CA ASP A 66 8.48 -9.86 -6.50
C ASP A 66 7.62 -11.01 -5.91
N LEU A 67 6.94 -11.77 -6.76
CA LEU A 67 6.05 -12.84 -6.30
C LEU A 67 6.80 -14.02 -5.69
N THR A 68 8.13 -14.07 -5.82
CA THR A 68 8.94 -15.09 -5.15
C THR A 68 9.37 -14.66 -3.75
N GLY A 69 9.02 -13.43 -3.35
CA GLY A 69 9.37 -12.90 -2.04
C GLY A 69 10.72 -12.19 -1.99
N THR A 70 11.37 -11.98 -3.12
CA THR A 70 12.66 -11.29 -3.19
C THR A 70 12.45 -9.79 -3.30
N ALA A 71 13.04 -9.02 -2.38
CA ALA A 71 12.91 -7.56 -2.37
C ALA A 71 13.49 -6.95 -3.66
N GLN A 72 12.79 -5.96 -4.21
CA GLN A 72 13.16 -5.30 -5.44
C GLN A 72 13.32 -3.80 -5.21
N ALA A 73 14.51 -3.29 -5.49
CA ALA A 73 14.79 -1.86 -5.37
C ALA A 73 14.20 -1.06 -6.54
N THR A 74 13.99 -1.70 -7.67
CA THR A 74 13.44 -1.08 -8.88
C THR A 74 12.14 -1.79 -9.26
N ILE A 75 11.10 -1.00 -9.49
CA ILE A 75 9.79 -1.48 -9.90
C ILE A 75 9.66 -1.23 -11.40
N ASN A 76 9.43 -2.30 -12.16
CA ASN A 76 9.36 -2.26 -13.63
C ASN A 76 7.90 -2.47 -14.08
N PRO A 77 7.47 -1.82 -15.19
CA PRO A 77 6.15 -2.12 -15.75
C PRO A 77 6.10 -3.56 -16.26
N GLY A 78 4.92 -4.15 -16.24
CA GLY A 78 4.70 -5.51 -16.73
C GLY A 78 4.97 -6.63 -15.73
N ALA A 79 5.35 -6.31 -14.50
CA ALA A 79 5.56 -7.28 -13.43
C ALA A 79 4.65 -6.96 -12.24
N THR A 80 4.35 -7.98 -11.43
CA THR A 80 3.52 -7.85 -10.24
C THR A 80 4.40 -7.89 -9.01
N TYR A 81 4.13 -7.00 -8.05
CA TYR A 81 4.88 -6.87 -6.81
C TYR A 81 3.94 -6.86 -5.62
N THR A 82 4.50 -7.12 -4.46
CA THR A 82 3.79 -7.05 -3.17
C THR A 82 4.58 -6.18 -2.19
N VAL A 83 3.87 -5.54 -1.27
CA VAL A 83 4.48 -4.78 -0.18
C VAL A 83 3.58 -4.92 1.04
N GLN A 84 4.17 -5.04 2.23
CA GLN A 84 3.41 -5.12 3.47
C GLN A 84 3.56 -3.81 4.23
N LEU A 85 2.47 -3.02 4.26
CA LEU A 85 2.43 -1.75 4.97
C LEU A 85 2.17 -1.99 6.45
N ASP A 86 2.87 -1.23 7.30
CA ASP A 86 2.74 -1.32 8.76
C ASP A 86 2.23 0.02 9.31
N PRO A 87 0.92 0.28 9.24
CA PRO A 87 0.36 1.49 9.82
C PRO A 87 0.41 1.41 11.35
N GLY A 88 0.92 2.46 11.98
CA GLY A 88 1.03 2.51 13.44
C GLY A 88 -0.25 2.95 14.11
N THR A 89 -0.91 3.97 13.57
CA THR A 89 -2.14 4.56 14.11
C THR A 89 -3.36 4.11 13.33
N CYS A 90 -3.27 4.12 12.00
CA CYS A 90 -4.38 3.75 11.12
C CYS A 90 -4.41 2.24 10.84
N VAL A 91 -4.35 1.43 11.90
CA VAL A 91 -4.46 -0.03 11.75
C VAL A 91 -5.87 -0.42 11.31
N PRO A 92 -6.06 -1.59 10.68
CA PRO A 92 -7.38 -2.07 10.33
C PRO A 92 -8.33 -2.01 11.53
N THR A 93 -9.49 -1.40 11.33
CA THR A 93 -10.48 -1.15 12.39
C THR A 93 -11.86 -1.62 11.92
N ALA A 94 -12.50 -2.46 12.73
CA ALA A 94 -13.80 -3.03 12.38
C ALA A 94 -14.85 -1.94 12.13
N ASN A 95 -15.64 -2.13 11.09
CA ASN A 95 -16.74 -1.24 10.66
C ASN A 95 -16.28 0.17 10.29
N ASP A 96 -15.01 0.32 9.89
CA ASP A 96 -14.44 1.61 9.55
C ASP A 96 -13.99 1.65 8.10
N GLN A 97 -13.67 2.84 7.63
CA GLN A 97 -13.24 3.09 6.27
C GLN A 97 -12.03 4.01 6.31
N HIS A 98 -10.91 3.55 5.76
CA HIS A 98 -9.69 4.34 5.66
C HIS A 98 -9.39 4.62 4.19
N THR A 99 -8.51 5.57 3.92
CA THR A 99 -8.08 5.86 2.56
C THR A 99 -6.60 5.59 2.42
N LEU A 100 -6.24 4.98 1.29
CA LEU A 100 -4.85 4.71 0.94
C LEU A 100 -4.49 5.52 -0.30
N ASN A 101 -3.45 6.34 -0.19
CA ASN A 101 -2.90 7.07 -1.32
C ASN A 101 -1.49 6.57 -1.57
N VAL A 102 -1.17 6.31 -2.84
CA VAL A 102 0.18 5.89 -3.24
C VAL A 102 0.64 6.84 -4.33
N GLN A 103 1.82 7.43 -4.15
CA GLN A 103 2.41 8.35 -5.11
C GLN A 103 3.77 7.85 -5.53
N SER A 104 4.00 7.71 -6.85
CA SER A 104 5.32 7.37 -7.35
C SER A 104 6.21 8.60 -7.40
N GLY A 105 7.54 8.37 -7.42
CA GLY A 105 8.50 9.47 -7.47
C GLY A 105 8.46 10.30 -8.74
N THR A 106 7.79 9.82 -9.79
CA THR A 106 7.65 10.54 -11.06
C THR A 106 6.30 11.23 -11.21
N GLY A 107 5.49 11.26 -10.12
CA GLY A 107 4.25 12.04 -10.06
C GLY A 107 2.95 11.28 -10.28
N GLY A 108 3.01 9.97 -10.55
CA GLY A 108 1.79 9.16 -10.65
C GLY A 108 1.14 9.02 -9.27
N PHE A 109 -0.19 9.10 -9.24
CA PHE A 109 -0.95 9.09 -7.99
C PHE A 109 -2.08 8.07 -8.07
N THR A 110 -2.26 7.29 -7.01
CA THR A 110 -3.32 6.27 -6.91
C THR A 110 -4.03 6.40 -5.57
N TYR A 111 -5.34 6.29 -5.59
CA TYR A 111 -6.20 6.43 -4.44
C TYR A 111 -7.10 5.20 -4.33
N GLU A 112 -7.17 4.62 -3.14
CA GLU A 112 -8.06 3.50 -2.85
C GLU A 112 -8.75 3.71 -1.51
N VAL A 113 -10.00 3.25 -1.43
CA VAL A 113 -10.76 3.24 -0.18
C VAL A 113 -10.70 1.85 0.42
N LEU A 114 -10.25 1.78 1.67
CA LEU A 114 -10.13 0.54 2.42
C LEU A 114 -11.41 0.37 3.26
N ASN A 115 -12.21 -0.63 2.93
CA ASN A 115 -13.46 -0.91 3.66
C ASN A 115 -13.27 -2.10 4.58
N TYR A 116 -13.37 -1.88 5.88
CA TYR A 116 -13.22 -2.94 6.87
C TYR A 116 -14.59 -3.47 7.30
N GLY A 117 -14.70 -4.78 7.42
CA GLY A 117 -15.92 -5.45 7.85
C GLY A 117 -16.11 -5.42 9.36
N GLY A 118 -17.11 -6.15 9.82
CA GLY A 118 -17.45 -6.22 11.25
C GLY A 118 -16.42 -6.94 12.11
N SER A 119 -15.50 -7.68 11.49
CA SER A 119 -14.41 -8.38 12.17
C SER A 119 -13.14 -8.17 11.38
N ILE A 120 -12.03 -7.94 12.07
CA ILE A 120 -10.73 -7.82 11.42
C ILE A 120 -10.12 -9.22 11.38
N THR A 121 -10.06 -9.80 10.19
CA THR A 121 -9.63 -11.19 9.98
C THR A 121 -8.45 -11.23 9.02
N ASN A 122 -7.42 -12.00 9.39
CA ASN A 122 -6.25 -12.22 8.54
C ASN A 122 -6.70 -12.84 7.21
N GLY A 123 -6.27 -12.25 6.09
CA GLY A 123 -6.63 -12.70 4.75
C GLY A 123 -7.85 -12.02 4.16
N GLU A 124 -8.51 -11.11 4.88
CA GLU A 124 -9.69 -10.40 4.37
C GLU A 124 -9.28 -9.36 3.34
N VAL A 125 -9.97 -9.37 2.19
CA VAL A 125 -9.78 -8.37 1.14
C VAL A 125 -10.58 -7.12 1.48
N VAL A 126 -9.94 -5.95 1.41
CA VAL A 126 -10.56 -4.68 1.87
C VAL A 126 -10.76 -3.64 0.76
N ILE A 127 -10.45 -3.99 -0.49
CA ILE A 127 -10.78 -3.13 -1.63
C ILE A 127 -11.68 -3.84 -2.63
#